data_05673dd07e20f65c212b255b8fe056f4
#
_entry.id   05673dd07e20f65c212b255b8fe056f4
#
_cell.length_a   1.000
_cell.length_b   1.000
_cell.length_c   1.000
_cell.angle_alpha   90.00
_cell.angle_beta   90.00
_cell.angle_gamma   90.00
#
_symmetry.space_group_name_H-M   'P 1'
#
loop_
_entity.id
_entity.type
_entity.pdbx_description
1 polymer ?
#
loop_
_entity_poly.entity_id
_entity_poly.type
_entity_poly.pdbx_seq_one_letter_code
_entity_poly.pdbx_strand_id
1 'polypeptide(L)'
;MSKLKKLNIVNYISENETTFNIELTYEIFGKPIGEAPIVLVNHALTGNSRITGLGGWWNSIIGNDKLIDTADFTVIAFNFPGNGYDGFLIRNYEDLILRDVAKIFIIGLKKLNIKKLFAVIGGSIGGGLVWEMAAVSPDLAENYIPIASDWKSSDWLLACLLYTSPSPR
;
A
#
# COMPACT_ATOMS: atom_id res chain seq x y z
N MET A 1 0.22 19.43 7.54
CA MET A 1 1.00 18.56 6.62
C MET A 1 1.18 17.20 7.29
N SER A 2 0.85 16.12 6.62
CA SER A 2 1.20 14.78 7.10
C SER A 2 2.71 14.65 7.19
N LYS A 3 3.19 13.96 8.23
CA LYS A 3 4.60 13.68 8.43
C LYS A 3 4.83 12.19 8.12
N LEU A 4 5.87 11.89 7.37
CA LEU A 4 6.30 10.52 7.16
C LEU A 4 6.65 9.89 8.51
N LYS A 5 6.01 8.77 8.82
CA LYS A 5 6.19 7.98 10.05
C LYS A 5 6.77 6.62 9.68
N LYS A 6 7.29 5.90 10.66
CA LYS A 6 7.89 4.59 10.45
C LYS A 6 7.56 3.59 11.55
N LEU A 7 7.52 2.32 11.17
CA LEU A 7 7.37 1.16 12.01
C LEU A 7 8.48 0.15 11.70
N ASN A 8 9.06 -0.46 12.71
CA ASN A 8 10.02 -1.53 12.51
C ASN A 8 9.34 -2.90 12.62
N ILE A 9 9.53 -3.72 11.60
CA ILE A 9 9.13 -5.12 11.55
C ILE A 9 10.41 -5.94 11.47
N VAL A 10 10.73 -6.61 12.57
CA VAL A 10 11.96 -7.41 12.68
C VAL A 10 11.67 -8.87 12.45
N ASN A 11 12.64 -9.57 11.85
CA ASN A 11 12.58 -11.02 11.60
C ASN A 11 11.32 -11.44 10.80
N TYR A 12 10.91 -10.65 9.81
CA TYR A 12 9.87 -11.06 8.89
C TYR A 12 10.43 -12.16 7.97
N ILE A 13 9.76 -13.29 7.91
CA ILE A 13 10.11 -14.40 7.02
C ILE A 13 9.19 -14.34 5.81
N SER A 14 9.77 -14.15 4.61
CA SER A 14 9.02 -14.10 3.35
C SER A 14 8.53 -15.48 2.92
N GLU A 15 7.65 -15.51 1.91
CA GLU A 15 7.20 -16.76 1.26
C GLU A 15 8.37 -17.57 0.67
N ASN A 16 9.47 -16.90 0.32
CA ASN A 16 10.71 -17.51 -0.18
C ASN A 16 11.71 -17.82 0.96
N GLU A 17 11.25 -17.90 2.22
CA GLU A 17 12.04 -18.27 3.41
C GLU A 17 13.22 -17.33 3.71
N THR A 18 13.25 -16.13 3.12
CA THR A 18 14.27 -15.11 3.42
C THR A 18 13.82 -14.25 4.58
N THR A 19 14.73 -13.98 5.52
CA THR A 19 14.45 -13.15 6.69
C THR A 19 14.78 -11.68 6.42
N PHE A 20 13.83 -10.78 6.72
CA PHE A 20 13.94 -9.35 6.54
C PHE A 20 13.74 -8.57 7.84
N ASN A 21 14.50 -7.49 7.97
CA ASN A 21 14.19 -6.41 8.88
C ASN A 21 13.69 -5.22 8.06
N ILE A 22 12.41 -4.85 8.24
CA ILE A 22 11.73 -3.89 7.40
C ILE A 22 11.43 -2.64 8.21
N GLU A 23 11.86 -1.49 7.71
CA GLU A 23 11.38 -0.19 8.14
C GLU A 23 10.19 0.18 7.25
N LEU A 24 8.98 -0.07 7.75
CA LEU A 24 7.74 0.24 7.03
C LEU A 24 7.36 1.69 7.29
N THR A 25 7.42 2.52 6.26
CA THR A 25 7.05 3.93 6.35
C THR A 25 5.62 4.16 5.88
N TYR A 26 4.98 5.20 6.45
CA TYR A 26 3.58 5.52 6.17
C TYR A 26 3.24 6.97 6.48
N GLU A 27 2.13 7.41 5.91
CA GLU A 27 1.51 8.70 6.22
C GLU A 27 0.03 8.51 6.57
N ILE A 28 -0.48 9.44 7.38
CA ILE A 28 -1.90 9.49 7.78
C ILE A 28 -2.43 10.86 7.42
N PHE A 29 -3.62 10.88 6.83
CA PHE A 29 -4.33 12.09 6.43
C PHE A 29 -5.74 12.06 7.01
N GLY A 30 -6.34 13.24 7.17
CA GLY A 30 -7.67 13.37 7.71
C GLY A 30 -7.76 13.20 9.21
N LYS A 31 -8.76 12.48 9.68
CA LYS A 31 -9.03 12.29 11.12
C LYS A 31 -7.95 11.41 11.78
N PRO A 32 -7.70 11.60 13.07
CA PRO A 32 -6.87 10.69 13.85
C PRO A 32 -7.40 9.26 13.84
N ILE A 33 -6.48 8.28 14.02
CA ILE A 33 -6.86 6.87 14.17
C ILE A 33 -7.82 6.72 15.38
N GLY A 34 -8.93 6.06 15.17
CA GLY A 34 -9.95 5.81 16.18
C GLY A 34 -11.09 6.86 16.23
N GLU A 35 -10.98 7.96 15.48
CA GLU A 35 -12.01 9.01 15.43
C GLU A 35 -12.91 8.92 14.20
N ALA A 36 -12.52 8.14 13.18
CA ALA A 36 -13.28 7.99 11.94
C ALA A 36 -13.03 6.63 11.28
N PRO A 37 -13.89 6.20 10.34
CA PRO A 37 -13.63 5.02 9.52
C PRO A 37 -12.30 5.16 8.78
N ILE A 38 -11.58 4.03 8.63
CA ILE A 38 -10.21 4.03 8.09
C ILE A 38 -10.22 3.51 6.66
N VAL A 39 -9.63 4.28 5.73
CA VAL A 39 -9.35 3.87 4.35
C VAL A 39 -7.86 3.66 4.21
N LEU A 40 -7.46 2.45 3.80
CA LEU A 40 -6.09 2.15 3.40
C LEU A 40 -5.94 2.35 1.90
N VAL A 41 -4.95 3.14 1.50
CA VAL A 41 -4.63 3.41 0.09
C VAL A 41 -3.31 2.75 -0.28
N ASN A 42 -3.35 1.84 -1.26
CA ASN A 42 -2.18 1.18 -1.82
C ASN A 42 -1.75 1.92 -3.09
N HIS A 43 -0.52 2.42 -3.12
CA HIS A 43 -0.01 3.17 -4.26
C HIS A 43 0.40 2.27 -5.44
N ALA A 44 0.47 2.84 -6.64
CA ALA A 44 1.01 2.19 -7.82
C ALA A 44 2.56 2.07 -7.75
N LEU A 45 3.17 1.36 -8.70
CA LEU A 45 4.62 1.09 -8.70
C LEU A 45 5.47 2.36 -8.55
N THR A 46 5.08 3.44 -9.21
CA THR A 46 5.79 4.73 -9.19
C THR A 46 5.29 5.68 -8.10
N GLY A 47 4.34 5.22 -7.28
CA GLY A 47 3.75 6.02 -6.21
C GLY A 47 4.50 5.90 -4.88
N ASN A 48 3.92 6.53 -3.88
CA ASN A 48 4.40 6.53 -2.51
C ASN A 48 3.25 6.85 -1.54
N SER A 49 3.54 6.93 -0.24
CA SER A 49 2.56 7.24 0.80
C SER A 49 1.99 8.66 0.74
N ARG A 50 2.58 9.59 -0.03
CA ARG A 50 2.09 10.96 -0.20
C ARG A 50 0.91 11.01 -1.18
N ILE A 51 -0.25 10.51 -0.74
CA ILE A 51 -1.45 10.36 -1.58
C ILE A 51 -2.22 11.65 -1.77
N THR A 52 -2.18 12.58 -0.81
CA THR A 52 -2.92 13.84 -0.85
C THR A 52 -2.15 14.99 -0.20
N GLY A 53 -2.62 16.23 -0.36
CA GLY A 53 -1.97 17.44 0.11
C GLY A 53 -0.89 17.93 -0.87
N LEU A 54 0.05 18.73 -0.39
CA LEU A 54 1.12 19.27 -1.22
C LEU A 54 2.00 18.14 -1.77
N GLY A 55 2.02 17.99 -3.10
CA GLY A 55 2.73 16.90 -3.79
C GLY A 55 2.02 15.54 -3.75
N GLY A 56 0.76 15.49 -3.27
CA GLY A 56 -0.04 14.28 -3.31
C GLY A 56 -0.42 13.88 -4.73
N TRP A 57 -0.20 12.60 -5.06
CA TRP A 57 -0.44 12.11 -6.42
C TRP A 57 -1.92 11.77 -6.71
N TRP A 58 -2.78 11.69 -5.68
CA TRP A 58 -4.21 11.37 -5.83
C TRP A 58 -5.16 12.44 -5.30
N ASN A 59 -4.73 13.70 -5.35
CA ASN A 59 -5.52 14.86 -4.92
C ASN A 59 -6.87 15.01 -5.63
N SER A 60 -7.05 14.39 -6.79
CA SER A 60 -8.33 14.40 -7.50
C SER A 60 -9.41 13.58 -6.80
N ILE A 61 -9.02 12.57 -6.01
CA ILE A 61 -9.93 11.60 -5.37
C ILE A 61 -9.91 11.73 -3.84
N ILE A 62 -8.76 12.08 -3.25
CA ILE A 62 -8.55 12.10 -1.79
C ILE A 62 -8.22 13.51 -1.34
N GLY A 63 -8.95 14.03 -0.36
CA GLY A 63 -8.76 15.38 0.18
C GLY A 63 -10.02 15.92 0.79
N ASN A 64 -10.00 17.19 1.21
CA ASN A 64 -11.21 17.87 1.67
C ASN A 64 -12.19 18.04 0.50
N ASP A 65 -13.47 17.75 0.72
CA ASP A 65 -14.54 17.78 -0.28
C ASP A 65 -14.24 16.91 -1.53
N LYS A 66 -13.54 15.79 -1.34
CA LYS A 66 -13.26 14.81 -2.39
C LYS A 66 -14.06 13.52 -2.16
N LEU A 67 -13.99 12.58 -3.12
CA LEU A 67 -14.68 11.28 -3.02
C LEU A 67 -14.31 10.54 -1.73
N ILE A 68 -13.02 10.56 -1.36
CA ILE A 68 -12.54 10.11 -0.05
C ILE A 68 -12.22 11.37 0.75
N ASP A 69 -13.22 11.85 1.49
CA ASP A 69 -13.12 13.11 2.22
C ASP A 69 -12.29 12.93 3.49
N THR A 70 -11.22 13.71 3.58
CA THR A 70 -10.37 13.71 4.78
C THR A 70 -11.03 14.37 6.00
N ALA A 71 -12.18 15.03 5.82
CA ALA A 71 -13.01 15.50 6.93
C ALA A 71 -13.81 14.38 7.59
N ASP A 72 -14.10 13.28 6.85
CA ASP A 72 -14.94 12.17 7.30
C ASP A 72 -14.15 10.89 7.57
N PHE A 73 -12.98 10.73 6.96
CA PHE A 73 -12.17 9.52 7.03
C PHE A 73 -10.79 9.76 7.64
N THR A 74 -10.27 8.70 8.28
CA THR A 74 -8.83 8.51 8.48
C THR A 74 -8.27 7.80 7.25
N VAL A 75 -7.36 8.43 6.53
CA VAL A 75 -6.75 7.82 5.33
C VAL A 75 -5.30 7.48 5.63
N ILE A 76 -4.93 6.22 5.39
CA ILE A 76 -3.58 5.69 5.65
C ILE A 76 -2.98 5.21 4.33
N ALA A 77 -1.69 5.47 4.13
CA ALA A 77 -0.92 4.88 3.04
C ALA A 77 0.45 4.44 3.53
N PHE A 78 0.79 3.18 3.29
CA PHE A 78 2.13 2.66 3.49
C PHE A 78 2.95 2.81 2.21
N ASN A 79 4.28 2.92 2.36
CA ASN A 79 5.19 2.72 1.25
C ASN A 79 5.46 1.23 1.04
N PHE A 80 5.56 0.77 -0.21
CA PHE A 80 6.09 -0.56 -0.47
C PHE A 80 7.50 -0.67 0.09
N PRO A 81 7.81 -1.73 0.85
CA PRO A 81 9.12 -1.91 1.43
C PRO A 81 10.22 -1.83 0.35
N GLY A 82 11.18 -0.96 0.57
CA GLY A 82 12.31 -0.79 -0.33
C GLY A 82 12.04 0.04 -1.59
N ASN A 83 10.90 0.77 -1.68
CA ASN A 83 10.62 1.66 -2.82
C ASN A 83 11.52 2.90 -2.89
N GLY A 84 12.39 3.11 -1.90
CA GLY A 84 13.36 4.20 -1.87
C GLY A 84 12.80 5.59 -1.55
N TYR A 85 11.50 5.74 -1.37
CA TYR A 85 10.88 7.04 -1.06
C TYR A 85 11.39 7.66 0.25
N ASP A 86 11.72 6.80 1.22
CA ASP A 86 12.26 7.16 2.52
C ASP A 86 13.79 7.00 2.62
N GLY A 87 14.43 6.59 1.53
CA GLY A 87 15.85 6.26 1.46
C GLY A 87 16.18 4.82 1.84
N PHE A 88 15.19 4.03 2.29
CA PHE A 88 15.39 2.62 2.59
C PHE A 88 15.26 1.77 1.32
N LEU A 89 16.27 0.94 1.06
CA LEU A 89 16.32 0.01 -0.07
C LEU A 89 16.49 -1.41 0.44
N ILE A 90 15.79 -2.34 -0.18
CA ILE A 90 15.96 -3.79 0.04
C ILE A 90 16.81 -4.35 -1.09
N ARG A 91 17.93 -5.01 -0.75
CA ARG A 91 18.85 -5.57 -1.78
C ARG A 91 18.27 -6.81 -2.44
N ASN A 92 17.64 -7.68 -1.65
CA ASN A 92 17.06 -8.94 -2.12
C ASN A 92 15.54 -8.77 -2.35
N TYR A 93 15.15 -7.74 -3.11
CA TYR A 93 13.73 -7.41 -3.31
C TYR A 93 12.97 -8.53 -4.06
N GLU A 94 13.65 -9.34 -4.85
CA GLU A 94 13.10 -10.49 -5.55
C GLU A 94 12.56 -11.60 -4.62
N ASP A 95 13.02 -11.62 -3.38
CA ASP A 95 12.53 -12.56 -2.35
C ASP A 95 11.25 -12.07 -1.67
N LEU A 96 10.77 -10.86 -1.99
CA LEU A 96 9.51 -10.29 -1.52
C LEU A 96 8.48 -10.28 -2.65
N ILE A 97 7.52 -11.16 -2.58
CA ILE A 97 6.37 -11.15 -3.49
C ILE A 97 5.24 -10.27 -2.97
N LEU A 98 4.23 -10.00 -3.80
CA LEU A 98 3.13 -9.09 -3.44
C LEU A 98 2.34 -9.56 -2.21
N ARG A 99 2.25 -10.87 -2.01
CA ARG A 99 1.66 -11.47 -0.80
C ARG A 99 2.44 -11.13 0.47
N ASP A 100 3.75 -11.05 0.39
CA ASP A 100 4.58 -10.61 1.51
C ASP A 100 4.28 -9.16 1.85
N VAL A 101 4.16 -8.30 0.85
CA VAL A 101 3.78 -6.88 1.05
C VAL A 101 2.42 -6.78 1.74
N ALA A 102 1.43 -7.58 1.32
CA ALA A 102 0.12 -7.65 1.98
C ALA A 102 0.26 -8.02 3.46
N LYS A 103 1.01 -9.07 3.79
CA LYS A 103 1.28 -9.50 5.16
C LYS A 103 2.00 -8.42 5.98
N ILE A 104 2.99 -7.75 5.40
CA ILE A 104 3.74 -6.66 6.01
C ILE A 104 2.80 -5.50 6.35
N PHE A 105 1.91 -5.11 5.43
CA PHE A 105 0.93 -4.05 5.69
C PHE A 105 -0.06 -4.43 6.79
N ILE A 106 -0.53 -5.68 6.80
CA ILE A 106 -1.39 -6.20 7.87
C ILE A 106 -0.67 -6.16 9.23
N ILE A 107 0.62 -6.51 9.28
CA ILE A 107 1.43 -6.37 10.50
C ILE A 107 1.55 -4.90 10.90
N GLY A 108 1.77 -4.01 9.94
CA GLY A 108 1.81 -2.56 10.16
C GLY A 108 0.52 -2.04 10.78
N LEU A 109 -0.63 -2.42 10.22
CA LEU A 109 -1.95 -2.08 10.76
C LEU A 109 -2.14 -2.59 12.20
N LYS A 110 -1.75 -3.85 12.48
CA LYS A 110 -1.80 -4.41 13.83
C LYS A 110 -0.93 -3.64 14.82
N LYS A 111 0.27 -3.21 14.42
CA LYS A 111 1.15 -2.36 15.24
C LYS A 111 0.57 -0.98 15.52
N LEU A 112 -0.31 -0.48 14.65
CA LEU A 112 -1.08 0.75 14.83
C LEU A 112 -2.39 0.53 15.59
N ASN A 113 -2.64 -0.69 16.13
CA ASN A 113 -3.90 -1.10 16.77
C ASN A 113 -5.13 -0.98 15.87
N ILE A 114 -4.95 -1.04 14.55
CA ILE A 114 -6.05 -1.03 13.57
C ILE A 114 -6.46 -2.48 13.31
N LYS A 115 -7.68 -2.82 13.70
CA LYS A 115 -8.24 -4.17 13.59
C LYS A 115 -9.18 -4.32 12.38
N LYS A 116 -9.77 -3.22 11.93
CA LYS A 116 -10.77 -3.19 10.87
C LYS A 116 -10.59 -1.93 10.03
N LEU A 117 -10.82 -2.08 8.73
CA LEU A 117 -10.82 -0.98 7.77
C LEU A 117 -12.22 -0.83 7.19
N PHE A 118 -12.61 0.38 6.87
CA PHE A 118 -13.79 0.64 6.04
C PHE A 118 -13.53 0.23 4.59
N ALA A 119 -12.36 0.61 4.06
CA ALA A 119 -11.99 0.21 2.71
C ALA A 119 -10.47 0.03 2.54
N VAL A 120 -10.10 -0.85 1.60
CA VAL A 120 -8.77 -0.93 1.00
C VAL A 120 -8.92 -0.61 -0.48
N ILE A 121 -8.20 0.40 -0.96
CA ILE A 121 -8.25 0.84 -2.36
C ILE A 121 -6.84 0.94 -2.94
N GLY A 122 -6.68 0.56 -4.20
CA GLY A 122 -5.39 0.68 -4.89
C GLY A 122 -5.51 0.52 -6.39
N GLY A 123 -4.60 1.17 -7.11
CA GLY A 123 -4.53 1.13 -8.57
C GLY A 123 -3.31 0.37 -9.08
N SER A 124 -3.42 -0.32 -10.23
CA SER A 124 -2.32 -1.07 -10.84
C SER A 124 -1.76 -2.12 -9.89
N ILE A 125 -0.45 -2.14 -9.59
CA ILE A 125 0.13 -3.05 -8.59
C ILE A 125 -0.49 -2.83 -7.19
N GLY A 126 -0.89 -1.60 -6.85
CA GLY A 126 -1.65 -1.33 -5.62
C GLY A 126 -3.00 -2.02 -5.60
N GLY A 127 -3.66 -2.18 -6.76
CA GLY A 127 -4.87 -2.98 -6.92
C GLY A 127 -4.60 -4.47 -6.80
N GLY A 128 -3.48 -4.97 -7.34
CA GLY A 128 -2.99 -6.33 -7.10
C GLY A 128 -2.78 -6.60 -5.60
N LEU A 129 -2.26 -5.61 -4.88
CA LEU A 129 -2.10 -5.70 -3.43
C LEU A 129 -3.47 -5.74 -2.70
N VAL A 130 -4.50 -5.05 -3.20
CA VAL A 130 -5.88 -5.17 -2.68
C VAL A 130 -6.38 -6.60 -2.79
N TRP A 131 -6.15 -7.27 -3.93
CA TRP A 131 -6.50 -8.69 -4.12
C TRP A 131 -5.77 -9.60 -3.14
N GLU A 132 -4.46 -9.42 -2.96
CA GLU A 132 -3.67 -10.21 -2.01
C GLU A 132 -4.13 -9.99 -0.56
N MET A 133 -4.44 -8.75 -0.18
CA MET A 133 -4.96 -8.45 1.15
C MET A 133 -6.32 -9.10 1.39
N ALA A 134 -7.21 -9.09 0.40
CA ALA A 134 -8.49 -9.77 0.47
C ALA A 134 -8.33 -11.29 0.61
N ALA A 135 -7.36 -11.89 -0.08
CA ALA A 135 -7.09 -13.33 -0.01
C ALA A 135 -6.45 -13.73 1.35
N VAL A 136 -5.54 -12.91 1.88
CA VAL A 136 -4.83 -13.21 3.14
C VAL A 136 -5.70 -12.93 4.36
N SER A 137 -6.54 -11.90 4.31
CA SER A 137 -7.35 -11.45 5.45
C SER A 137 -8.69 -10.86 4.99
N PRO A 138 -9.64 -11.70 4.55
CA PRO A 138 -10.90 -11.25 3.95
C PRO A 138 -11.75 -10.40 4.90
N ASP A 139 -11.62 -10.62 6.20
CA ASP A 139 -12.38 -9.90 7.22
C ASP A 139 -11.73 -8.58 7.66
N LEU A 140 -10.57 -8.21 7.09
CA LEU A 140 -9.84 -7.01 7.48
C LEU A 140 -10.58 -5.73 7.08
N ALA A 141 -11.25 -5.73 5.95
CA ALA A 141 -11.98 -4.57 5.44
C ALA A 141 -13.41 -4.91 5.05
N GLU A 142 -14.27 -3.89 5.09
CA GLU A 142 -15.65 -4.01 4.60
C GLU A 142 -15.70 -3.95 3.07
N ASN A 143 -14.79 -3.17 2.47
CA ASN A 143 -14.73 -2.95 1.04
C ASN A 143 -13.32 -3.14 0.51
N TYR A 144 -13.15 -3.95 -0.54
CA TYR A 144 -11.91 -4.12 -1.29
C TYR A 144 -12.13 -3.56 -2.71
N ILE A 145 -11.38 -2.53 -3.07
CA ILE A 145 -11.57 -1.74 -4.30
C ILE A 145 -10.30 -1.78 -5.15
N PRO A 146 -10.05 -2.87 -5.89
CA PRO A 146 -8.95 -2.92 -6.84
C PRO A 146 -9.32 -2.14 -8.12
N ILE A 147 -8.41 -1.27 -8.58
CA ILE A 147 -8.61 -0.42 -9.76
C ILE A 147 -7.56 -0.76 -10.80
N ALA A 148 -7.97 -0.95 -12.05
CA ALA A 148 -7.08 -1.21 -13.18
C ALA A 148 -6.05 -2.33 -12.87
N SER A 149 -6.52 -3.41 -12.26
CA SER A 149 -5.72 -4.58 -11.90
C SER A 149 -6.55 -5.84 -11.94
N ASP A 150 -5.87 -6.96 -12.08
CA ASP A 150 -6.46 -8.29 -12.06
C ASP A 150 -5.91 -9.10 -10.88
N TRP A 151 -6.65 -10.11 -10.45
CA TRP A 151 -6.20 -11.06 -9.42
C TRP A 151 -5.05 -11.96 -9.91
N LYS A 152 -4.91 -12.09 -11.23
CA LYS A 152 -3.84 -12.81 -11.90
C LYS A 152 -3.47 -12.06 -13.18
N SER A 153 -2.19 -11.72 -13.33
CA SER A 153 -1.69 -11.11 -14.57
C SER A 153 -1.90 -12.06 -15.74
N SER A 154 -2.58 -11.58 -16.78
CA SER A 154 -2.66 -12.32 -18.04
C SER A 154 -1.35 -12.25 -18.82
N ASP A 155 -1.10 -13.22 -19.70
CA ASP A 155 0.08 -13.20 -20.57
C ASP A 155 0.12 -11.95 -21.45
N TRP A 156 -1.05 -11.45 -21.86
CA TRP A 156 -1.18 -10.18 -22.58
C TRP A 156 -0.70 -8.99 -21.76
N LEU A 157 -1.13 -8.89 -20.51
CA LEU A 157 -0.70 -7.80 -19.61
C LEU A 157 0.81 -7.87 -19.37
N LEU A 158 1.36 -9.06 -19.12
CA LEU A 158 2.79 -9.27 -18.95
C LEU A 158 3.56 -8.86 -20.19
N ALA A 159 3.10 -9.26 -21.39
CA ALA A 159 3.71 -8.86 -22.65
C ALA A 159 3.66 -7.33 -22.85
N CYS A 160 2.54 -6.67 -22.55
CA CYS A 160 2.42 -5.21 -22.63
C CYS A 160 3.40 -4.52 -21.68
N LEU A 161 3.52 -4.96 -20.44
CA LEU A 161 4.44 -4.39 -19.45
C LEU A 161 5.90 -4.54 -19.89
N LEU A 162 6.28 -5.72 -20.39
CA LEU A 162 7.64 -5.99 -20.87
C LEU A 162 7.97 -5.14 -22.12
N TYR A 163 7.00 -4.96 -23.03
CA TYR A 163 7.20 -4.23 -24.27
C TYR A 163 7.25 -2.71 -24.06
N THR A 164 6.47 -2.18 -23.13
CA THR A 164 6.35 -0.73 -22.90
C THR A 164 7.28 -0.20 -21.81
N SER A 165 7.81 -1.07 -20.94
CA SER A 165 8.78 -0.67 -19.93
C SER A 165 10.14 -0.41 -20.59
N PRO A 166 10.80 0.74 -20.33
CA PRO A 166 12.16 0.96 -20.81
C PRO A 166 13.05 -0.14 -20.22
N SER A 167 13.74 -0.87 -21.10
CA SER A 167 14.74 -1.87 -20.68
C SER A 167 15.77 -1.19 -19.78
N PRO A 168 16.12 -1.74 -18.63
CA PRO A 168 17.28 -1.28 -17.88
C PRO A 168 18.51 -1.48 -18.77
N ARG A 169 19.19 -0.38 -19.08
CA ARG A 169 20.47 -0.39 -19.82
C ARG A 169 21.60 -0.51 -18.84
#